data_4676055047861f0a737816ff7d02d411
#
_entry.id   4676055047861f0a737816ff7d02d411
#
_cell.length_a   1.000
_cell.length_b   1.000
_cell.length_c   1.000
_cell.angle_alpha   90.00
_cell.angle_beta   90.00
_cell.angle_gamma   90.00
#
_symmetry.space_group_name_H-M   'P 1'
#
loop_
_entity.id
_entity.type
_entity.pdbx_description
1 polymer ?
#
loop_
_entity_poly.entity_id
_entity_poly.type
_entity_poly.pdbx_seq_one_letter_code
_entity_poly.pdbx_strand_id
1 'polypeptide(L)'
;NNSFVSTGIYKWVNDETVEITELPIGTWTEDYKDFLELMITNGANNLKYIENHYTSKNVKFVLHFNGNARETLGDKFDTIFKMSSSKNLSINNIHLFNKNGSIQKYDNTTEIIKEWSKTRILKYFERKEYQIKILEKDYLVLSAKIRFILDVISGNIQIMNKKLAEIAKRLVELKYPRINTDGDASDASNDSDAVDADDDASDADASAAPADKNIKDFNYLLKMPISQLTYDRKIILEKEVGELSTNLKNLRNKRIEDLWMADLTALEDAWNEHRDATLKDYDNDRKGIVEPKATKKKAKK
;
A
#
# COMPACT_ATOMS: atom_id res chain seq x y z
N ASN A 1 29.83 -18.99 9.84
CA ASN A 1 29.75 -17.54 9.67
C ASN A 1 28.57 -17.23 8.74
N ASN A 2 27.46 -16.72 9.30
CA ASN A 2 26.32 -16.30 8.53
C ASN A 2 26.54 -14.86 8.03
N SER A 3 27.46 -14.71 7.07
CA SER A 3 27.77 -13.43 6.44
C SER A 3 27.79 -13.58 4.94
N PHE A 4 27.32 -12.53 4.24
CA PHE A 4 27.33 -12.42 2.80
C PHE A 4 28.34 -11.36 2.39
N VAL A 5 28.95 -11.54 1.22
CA VAL A 5 29.77 -10.53 0.54
C VAL A 5 28.99 -10.10 -0.70
N SER A 6 28.84 -8.80 -0.88
CA SER A 6 28.27 -8.24 -2.10
C SER A 6 29.40 -7.97 -3.08
N THR A 7 29.25 -8.41 -4.32
CA THR A 7 30.20 -8.17 -5.42
C THR A 7 29.53 -7.38 -6.53
N GLY A 8 30.26 -6.45 -7.13
CA GLY A 8 29.87 -5.78 -8.35
C GLY A 8 30.04 -6.68 -9.58
N ILE A 9 29.51 -6.23 -10.71
CA ILE A 9 29.62 -6.93 -11.98
C ILE A 9 30.50 -6.11 -12.93
N TYR A 10 31.53 -6.75 -13.47
CA TYR A 10 32.39 -6.15 -14.48
C TYR A 10 32.75 -7.16 -15.58
N LYS A 11 33.14 -6.65 -16.72
CA LYS A 11 33.53 -7.46 -17.86
C LYS A 11 34.78 -6.87 -18.51
N TRP A 12 35.81 -7.70 -18.77
CA TRP A 12 36.93 -7.34 -19.64
C TRP A 12 36.44 -7.29 -21.09
N VAL A 13 36.51 -6.12 -21.71
CA VAL A 13 36.22 -5.92 -23.14
C VAL A 13 37.40 -6.35 -23.97
N ASN A 14 38.60 -6.01 -23.51
CA ASN A 14 39.89 -6.42 -24.05
C ASN A 14 40.95 -6.38 -22.93
N ASP A 15 42.24 -6.58 -23.26
CA ASP A 15 43.30 -6.63 -22.26
C ASP A 15 43.62 -5.27 -21.58
N GLU A 16 43.12 -4.16 -22.15
CA GLU A 16 43.33 -2.80 -21.68
C GLU A 16 42.04 -2.11 -21.21
N THR A 17 40.90 -2.76 -21.35
CA THR A 17 39.60 -2.10 -21.09
C THR A 17 38.66 -2.97 -20.29
N VAL A 18 38.07 -2.41 -19.22
CA VAL A 18 37.07 -3.03 -18.35
C VAL A 18 35.78 -2.21 -18.36
N GLU A 19 34.69 -2.87 -18.53
CA GLU A 19 33.34 -2.29 -18.35
C GLU A 19 32.76 -2.76 -17.01
N ILE A 20 32.39 -1.83 -16.14
CA ILE A 20 31.70 -2.08 -14.86
C ILE A 20 30.22 -1.71 -15.03
N THR A 21 29.34 -2.65 -14.75
CA THR A 21 27.90 -2.49 -14.91
C THR A 21 27.15 -2.51 -13.58
N GLU A 22 27.74 -3.01 -12.51
CA GLU A 22 27.17 -2.97 -11.17
C GLU A 22 28.24 -2.75 -10.12
N LEU A 23 27.91 -2.02 -9.07
CA LEU A 23 28.74 -1.79 -7.90
C LEU A 23 28.25 -2.62 -6.71
N PRO A 24 29.13 -2.96 -5.74
CA PRO A 24 28.72 -3.64 -4.52
C PRO A 24 27.70 -2.82 -3.72
N ILE A 25 26.82 -3.50 -2.99
CA ILE A 25 25.82 -2.86 -2.12
C ILE A 25 26.52 -1.92 -1.11
N GLY A 26 26.01 -0.69 -1.02
CA GLY A 26 26.55 0.34 -0.14
C GLY A 26 27.66 1.19 -0.76
N THR A 27 27.98 0.98 -2.02
CA THR A 27 28.92 1.82 -2.79
C THR A 27 28.11 2.78 -3.68
N TRP A 28 28.18 4.09 -3.40
CA TRP A 28 27.51 5.11 -4.19
C TRP A 28 28.26 5.39 -5.48
N THR A 29 27.53 5.62 -6.55
CA THR A 29 28.12 5.80 -7.90
C THR A 29 29.03 7.02 -7.97
N GLU A 30 28.66 8.15 -7.35
CA GLU A 30 29.48 9.36 -7.30
C GLU A 30 30.76 9.14 -6.49
N ASP A 31 30.66 8.55 -5.28
CA ASP A 31 31.83 8.25 -4.45
C ASP A 31 32.79 7.30 -5.18
N TYR A 32 32.26 6.38 -5.97
CA TYR A 32 33.05 5.45 -6.76
C TYR A 32 33.75 6.16 -7.92
N LYS A 33 33.10 7.12 -8.57
CA LYS A 33 33.71 7.97 -9.59
C LYS A 33 34.86 8.76 -9.02
N ASP A 34 34.66 9.44 -7.89
CA ASP A 34 35.73 10.23 -7.21
C ASP A 34 36.91 9.34 -6.83
N PHE A 35 36.65 8.12 -6.36
CA PHE A 35 37.70 7.13 -6.10
C PHE A 35 38.51 6.79 -7.37
N LEU A 36 37.86 6.58 -8.51
CA LEU A 36 38.53 6.29 -9.78
C LEU A 36 39.34 7.51 -10.29
N GLU A 37 38.80 8.72 -10.18
CA GLU A 37 39.48 9.96 -10.56
C GLU A 37 40.73 10.22 -9.69
N LEU A 38 40.65 9.91 -8.41
CA LEU A 38 41.78 9.97 -7.50
C LEU A 38 42.87 8.96 -7.89
N MET A 39 42.49 7.75 -8.34
CA MET A 39 43.45 6.76 -8.83
C MET A 39 44.18 7.25 -10.07
N ILE A 40 43.51 7.92 -11.00
CA ILE A 40 44.14 8.50 -12.21
C ILE A 40 45.12 9.59 -11.81
N THR A 41 44.69 10.49 -10.92
CA THR A 41 45.54 11.61 -10.44
C THR A 41 46.81 11.12 -9.77
N ASN A 42 46.74 10.02 -9.03
CA ASN A 42 47.88 9.41 -8.36
C ASN A 42 48.69 8.49 -9.26
N GLY A 43 48.31 8.31 -10.52
CA GLY A 43 48.99 7.40 -11.45
C GLY A 43 48.95 5.93 -11.03
N ALA A 44 47.95 5.53 -10.23
CA ALA A 44 47.87 4.20 -9.65
C ALA A 44 47.37 3.16 -10.65
N ASN A 45 47.93 1.96 -10.59
CA ASN A 45 47.46 0.76 -11.31
C ASN A 45 47.37 0.89 -12.84
N ASN A 46 48.17 1.78 -13.43
CA ASN A 46 48.20 2.06 -14.87
C ASN A 46 46.82 2.50 -15.45
N LEU A 47 45.90 2.99 -14.61
CA LEU A 47 44.63 3.53 -15.06
C LEU A 47 44.86 4.85 -15.79
N LYS A 48 44.47 4.91 -17.07
CA LYS A 48 44.72 6.03 -17.96
C LYS A 48 43.63 7.07 -17.95
N TYR A 49 42.41 6.62 -18.17
CA TYR A 49 41.18 7.45 -18.10
C TYR A 49 39.96 6.58 -17.92
N ILE A 50 38.87 7.21 -17.53
CA ILE A 50 37.57 6.58 -17.36
C ILE A 50 36.52 7.25 -18.23
N GLU A 51 35.54 6.49 -18.70
CA GLU A 51 34.35 7.00 -19.33
C GLU A 51 33.16 6.76 -18.39
N ASN A 52 32.41 7.82 -18.14
CA ASN A 52 31.26 7.80 -17.24
C ASN A 52 29.96 7.77 -18.05
N HIS A 53 29.28 6.65 -18.06
CA HIS A 53 28.02 6.46 -18.77
C HIS A 53 26.89 6.06 -17.82
N TYR A 54 27.07 6.26 -16.49
CA TYR A 54 26.04 5.97 -15.52
C TYR A 54 24.88 6.99 -15.60
N THR A 55 23.71 6.53 -15.22
CA THR A 55 22.50 7.34 -15.06
C THR A 55 22.05 7.29 -13.62
N SER A 56 20.88 7.90 -13.30
CA SER A 56 20.27 7.77 -11.97
C SER A 56 19.80 6.33 -11.65
N LYS A 57 19.68 5.48 -12.67
CA LYS A 57 19.16 4.11 -12.55
C LYS A 57 20.16 3.02 -12.84
N ASN A 58 21.13 3.28 -13.73
CA ASN A 58 22.08 2.29 -14.18
C ASN A 58 23.52 2.74 -13.94
N VAL A 59 24.37 1.82 -13.50
CA VAL A 59 25.80 2.01 -13.38
C VAL A 59 26.47 1.58 -14.67
N LYS A 60 27.34 2.45 -15.24
CA LYS A 60 28.21 2.08 -16.35
C LYS A 60 29.47 2.93 -16.34
N PHE A 61 30.58 2.30 -16.04
CA PHE A 61 31.95 2.88 -16.15
C PHE A 61 32.74 2.06 -17.12
N VAL A 62 33.51 2.73 -17.97
CA VAL A 62 34.50 2.08 -18.83
C VAL A 62 35.91 2.58 -18.43
N LEU A 63 36.73 1.66 -17.95
CA LEU A 63 38.06 1.94 -17.47
C LEU A 63 39.07 1.57 -18.57
N HIS A 64 39.98 2.49 -18.91
CA HIS A 64 41.03 2.30 -19.90
C HIS A 64 42.38 2.34 -19.21
N PHE A 65 43.19 1.35 -19.48
CA PHE A 65 44.49 1.14 -18.87
C PHE A 65 45.66 1.33 -19.88
N ASN A 66 46.85 1.56 -19.36
CA ASN A 66 48.08 1.50 -20.14
C ASN A 66 48.66 0.08 -20.06
N GLY A 67 48.82 -0.57 -21.23
CA GLY A 67 49.37 -1.93 -21.31
C GLY A 67 48.38 -3.03 -20.90
N ASN A 68 48.86 -4.27 -20.81
CA ASN A 68 48.05 -5.45 -20.51
C ASN A 68 47.63 -5.46 -19.03
N ALA A 69 46.55 -4.72 -18.71
CA ALA A 69 46.02 -4.63 -17.35
C ALA A 69 45.33 -5.94 -16.89
N ARG A 70 44.78 -6.70 -17.83
CA ARG A 70 44.13 -7.97 -17.52
C ARG A 70 45.11 -8.99 -16.92
N GLU A 71 46.32 -9.07 -17.45
CA GLU A 71 47.35 -9.95 -16.93
C GLU A 71 47.97 -9.42 -15.63
N THR A 72 48.18 -8.09 -15.54
CA THR A 72 48.81 -7.45 -14.38
C THR A 72 47.88 -7.42 -13.14
N LEU A 73 46.61 -7.12 -13.34
CA LEU A 73 45.65 -6.97 -12.25
C LEU A 73 44.97 -8.31 -11.88
N GLY A 74 44.63 -9.13 -12.89
CA GLY A 74 44.08 -10.48 -12.70
C GLY A 74 43.10 -10.58 -11.52
N ASP A 75 43.37 -11.51 -10.62
CA ASP A 75 42.56 -11.77 -9.42
C ASP A 75 42.57 -10.61 -8.40
N LYS A 76 43.52 -9.67 -8.52
CA LYS A 76 43.58 -8.51 -7.61
C LYS A 76 42.62 -7.40 -7.99
N PHE A 77 42.02 -7.46 -9.20
CA PHE A 77 41.10 -6.42 -9.67
C PHE A 77 39.97 -6.15 -8.65
N ASP A 78 39.33 -7.18 -8.14
CA ASP A 78 38.23 -7.06 -7.18
C ASP A 78 38.60 -6.30 -5.90
N THR A 79 39.82 -6.51 -5.43
CA THR A 79 40.34 -5.86 -4.22
C THR A 79 40.76 -4.42 -4.49
N ILE A 80 41.47 -4.19 -5.57
CA ILE A 80 42.03 -2.87 -5.92
C ILE A 80 40.90 -1.90 -6.31
N PHE A 81 39.98 -2.35 -7.14
CA PHE A 81 38.86 -1.55 -7.62
C PHE A 81 37.61 -1.65 -6.75
N LYS A 82 37.71 -2.23 -5.53
CA LYS A 82 36.63 -2.32 -4.55
C LYS A 82 35.37 -2.95 -5.14
N MET A 83 35.51 -3.95 -5.99
CA MET A 83 34.41 -4.67 -6.60
C MET A 83 33.74 -5.68 -5.66
N SER A 84 34.28 -5.87 -4.47
CA SER A 84 33.62 -6.61 -3.38
C SER A 84 33.43 -5.71 -2.16
N SER A 85 32.33 -5.92 -1.44
CA SER A 85 32.04 -5.13 -0.24
C SER A 85 33.13 -5.34 0.81
N SER A 86 33.68 -4.25 1.35
CA SER A 86 34.69 -4.28 2.42
C SER A 86 34.12 -4.76 3.76
N LYS A 87 32.81 -4.73 3.92
CA LYS A 87 32.09 -5.18 5.11
C LYS A 87 31.21 -6.37 4.78
N ASN A 88 31.40 -7.45 5.51
CA ASN A 88 30.50 -8.59 5.42
C ASN A 88 29.10 -8.20 5.91
N LEU A 89 28.09 -8.51 5.12
CA LEU A 89 26.69 -8.36 5.52
C LEU A 89 26.34 -9.50 6.47
N SER A 90 26.40 -9.23 7.78
CA SER A 90 26.10 -10.23 8.80
C SER A 90 24.59 -10.30 9.08
N ILE A 91 24.06 -11.51 9.06
CA ILE A 91 22.67 -11.80 9.49
C ILE A 91 22.59 -12.29 10.93
N ASN A 92 23.68 -12.20 11.72
CA ASN A 92 23.70 -12.70 13.11
C ASN A 92 23.01 -11.74 14.09
N ASN A 93 22.75 -10.51 13.68
CA ASN A 93 22.19 -9.48 14.56
C ASN A 93 20.76 -9.11 14.18
N ILE A 94 19.90 -10.12 13.99
CA ILE A 94 18.48 -9.90 13.69
C ILE A 94 17.71 -9.74 15.01
N HIS A 95 17.64 -8.48 15.49
CA HIS A 95 16.85 -8.11 16.67
C HIS A 95 15.69 -7.23 16.23
N LEU A 96 14.46 -7.68 16.48
CA LEU A 96 13.22 -6.99 16.12
C LEU A 96 12.27 -6.97 17.31
N PHE A 97 11.29 -6.08 17.26
CA PHE A 97 10.21 -6.09 18.24
C PHE A 97 9.24 -7.25 17.96
N ASN A 98 8.94 -8.03 18.99
CA ASN A 98 7.89 -9.03 18.94
C ASN A 98 6.50 -8.38 19.07
N LYS A 99 5.43 -9.19 19.01
CA LYS A 99 4.03 -8.73 19.12
C LYS A 99 3.72 -7.96 20.41
N ASN A 100 4.53 -8.09 21.45
CA ASN A 100 4.34 -7.43 22.75
C ASN A 100 5.17 -6.14 22.88
N GLY A 101 5.91 -5.74 21.83
CA GLY A 101 6.80 -4.57 21.87
C GLY A 101 8.14 -4.82 22.57
N SER A 102 8.48 -6.07 22.89
CA SER A 102 9.77 -6.43 23.48
C SER A 102 10.77 -6.79 22.39
N ILE A 103 12.04 -6.45 22.59
CA ILE A 103 13.12 -6.80 21.66
C ILE A 103 13.39 -8.31 21.76
N GLN A 104 13.36 -8.98 20.62
CA GLN A 104 13.63 -10.41 20.49
C GLN A 104 14.65 -10.66 19.37
N LYS A 105 15.55 -11.60 19.62
CA LYS A 105 16.49 -12.08 18.61
C LYS A 105 15.83 -13.19 17.79
N TYR A 106 16.00 -13.13 16.48
CA TYR A 106 15.56 -14.15 15.52
C TYR A 106 16.78 -14.78 14.84
N ASP A 107 16.73 -16.08 14.62
CA ASP A 107 17.84 -16.80 13.98
C ASP A 107 17.79 -16.69 12.45
N ASN A 108 16.59 -16.49 11.88
CA ASN A 108 16.40 -16.35 10.44
C ASN A 108 15.10 -15.59 10.10
N THR A 109 15.01 -15.16 8.87
CA THR A 109 13.84 -14.42 8.32
C THR A 109 12.56 -15.26 8.32
N THR A 110 12.68 -16.58 8.21
CA THR A 110 11.52 -17.50 8.22
C THR A 110 10.81 -17.48 9.57
N GLU A 111 11.54 -17.35 10.67
CA GLU A 111 10.95 -17.25 12.02
C GLU A 111 10.17 -15.95 12.19
N ILE A 112 10.71 -14.84 11.67
CA ILE A 112 10.02 -13.54 11.65
C ILE A 112 8.69 -13.65 10.91
N ILE A 113 8.70 -14.24 9.73
CA ILE A 113 7.48 -14.42 8.92
C ILE A 113 6.48 -15.34 9.63
N LYS A 114 6.95 -16.42 10.26
CA LYS A 114 6.08 -17.35 11.02
C LYS A 114 5.42 -16.68 12.23
N GLU A 115 6.15 -15.85 12.96
CA GLU A 115 5.57 -15.12 14.09
C GLU A 115 4.59 -14.04 13.63
N TRP A 116 4.98 -13.28 12.62
CA TRP A 116 4.13 -12.26 12.02
C TRP A 116 2.83 -12.87 11.46
N SER A 117 2.91 -14.00 10.77
CA SER A 117 1.73 -14.64 10.17
C SER A 117 0.69 -15.06 11.22
N LYS A 118 1.11 -15.51 12.38
CA LYS A 118 0.19 -15.82 13.49
C LYS A 118 -0.59 -14.58 13.95
N THR A 119 0.11 -13.47 14.11
CA THR A 119 -0.53 -12.21 14.49
C THR A 119 -1.45 -11.69 13.37
N ARG A 120 -1.02 -11.84 12.11
CA ARG A 120 -1.80 -11.40 10.95
C ARG A 120 -3.13 -12.14 10.83
N ILE A 121 -3.15 -13.47 11.03
CA ILE A 121 -4.38 -14.27 11.02
C ILE A 121 -5.37 -13.79 12.10
N LEU A 122 -4.90 -13.50 13.30
CA LEU A 122 -5.75 -12.95 14.36
C LEU A 122 -6.39 -11.60 13.95
N LYS A 123 -5.60 -10.74 13.29
CA LYS A 123 -6.11 -9.46 12.78
C LYS A 123 -7.10 -9.61 11.62
N TYR A 124 -6.97 -10.64 10.80
CA TYR A 124 -7.99 -10.98 9.80
C TYR A 124 -9.31 -11.45 10.43
N PHE A 125 -9.23 -12.18 11.55
CA PHE A 125 -10.42 -12.53 12.32
C PHE A 125 -11.15 -11.28 12.84
N GLU A 126 -10.43 -10.38 13.54
CA GLU A 126 -10.98 -9.12 14.05
C GLU A 126 -11.55 -8.25 12.91
N ARG A 127 -10.82 -8.16 11.77
CA ARG A 127 -11.28 -7.44 10.58
C ARG A 127 -12.58 -8.01 10.03
N LYS A 128 -12.68 -9.33 9.92
CA LYS A 128 -13.90 -10.00 9.45
C LYS A 128 -15.09 -9.73 10.36
N GLU A 129 -14.90 -9.84 11.68
CA GLU A 129 -15.96 -9.53 12.65
C GLU A 129 -16.42 -8.07 12.56
N TYR A 130 -15.48 -7.13 12.43
CA TYR A 130 -15.79 -5.72 12.26
C TYR A 130 -16.56 -5.45 10.97
N GLN A 131 -16.13 -6.01 9.86
CA GLN A 131 -16.83 -5.87 8.58
C GLN A 131 -18.24 -6.46 8.61
N ILE A 132 -18.44 -7.60 9.28
CA ILE A 132 -19.77 -8.18 9.48
C ILE A 132 -20.66 -7.23 10.27
N LYS A 133 -20.17 -6.65 11.37
CA LYS A 133 -20.93 -5.68 12.19
C LYS A 133 -21.36 -4.45 11.40
N ILE A 134 -20.47 -3.91 10.55
CA ILE A 134 -20.81 -2.79 9.66
C ILE A 134 -21.92 -3.19 8.69
N LEU A 135 -21.74 -4.29 7.95
CA LEU A 135 -22.74 -4.76 6.99
C LEU A 135 -24.10 -5.09 7.64
N GLU A 136 -24.11 -5.62 8.86
CA GLU A 136 -25.32 -5.85 9.63
C GLU A 136 -26.03 -4.54 10.01
N LYS A 137 -25.25 -3.51 10.44
CA LYS A 137 -25.78 -2.18 10.74
C LYS A 137 -26.40 -1.55 9.49
N ASP A 138 -25.68 -1.58 8.36
CA ASP A 138 -26.18 -1.05 7.10
C ASP A 138 -27.44 -1.77 6.60
N TYR A 139 -27.46 -3.09 6.70
CA TYR A 139 -28.64 -3.90 6.39
C TYR A 139 -29.85 -3.52 7.25
N LEU A 140 -29.64 -3.32 8.55
CA LEU A 140 -30.70 -2.88 9.47
C LEU A 140 -31.23 -1.48 9.13
N VAL A 141 -30.31 -0.53 8.84
CA VAL A 141 -30.66 0.83 8.44
C VAL A 141 -31.50 0.83 7.16
N LEU A 142 -31.01 0.16 6.10
CA LEU A 142 -31.70 0.14 4.80
C LEU A 142 -33.03 -0.62 4.89
N SER A 143 -33.08 -1.73 5.61
CA SER A 143 -34.36 -2.47 5.84
C SER A 143 -35.36 -1.62 6.58
N ALA A 144 -34.91 -0.85 7.59
CA ALA A 144 -35.78 0.07 8.33
C ALA A 144 -36.26 1.23 7.44
N LYS A 145 -35.39 1.78 6.55
CA LYS A 145 -35.80 2.81 5.58
C LYS A 145 -36.90 2.29 4.63
N ILE A 146 -36.74 1.10 4.07
CA ILE A 146 -37.74 0.49 3.19
C ILE A 146 -39.07 0.33 3.91
N ARG A 147 -39.04 -0.22 5.13
CA ARG A 147 -40.24 -0.38 5.95
C ARG A 147 -40.91 0.96 6.26
N PHE A 148 -40.12 1.99 6.57
CA PHE A 148 -40.61 3.35 6.82
C PHE A 148 -41.31 3.94 5.59
N ILE A 149 -40.73 3.81 4.40
CA ILE A 149 -41.33 4.26 3.14
C ILE A 149 -42.70 3.55 2.93
N LEU A 150 -42.75 2.24 3.14
CA LEU A 150 -43.98 1.47 3.01
C LEU A 150 -45.05 1.90 4.02
N ASP A 151 -44.68 2.11 5.29
CA ASP A 151 -45.60 2.54 6.34
C ASP A 151 -46.13 3.97 6.11
N VAL A 152 -45.32 4.83 5.45
CA VAL A 152 -45.78 6.18 5.05
C VAL A 152 -46.71 6.10 3.84
N ILE A 153 -46.40 5.31 2.82
CA ILE A 153 -47.23 5.15 1.61
C ILE A 153 -48.57 4.49 1.97
N SER A 154 -48.60 3.51 2.88
CA SER A 154 -49.80 2.83 3.34
C SER A 154 -50.65 3.65 4.33
N GLY A 155 -50.14 4.80 4.79
CA GLY A 155 -50.80 5.66 5.76
C GLY A 155 -50.69 5.19 7.21
N ASN A 156 -49.91 4.16 7.52
CA ASN A 156 -49.66 3.67 8.89
C ASN A 156 -48.89 4.71 9.72
N ILE A 157 -48.06 5.51 9.04
CA ILE A 157 -47.32 6.63 9.63
C ILE A 157 -47.71 7.91 8.88
N GLN A 158 -48.33 8.84 9.59
CA GLN A 158 -48.64 10.16 9.05
C GLN A 158 -47.55 11.14 9.45
N ILE A 159 -46.85 11.71 8.45
CA ILE A 159 -45.79 12.70 8.67
C ILE A 159 -46.32 14.13 8.62
N MET A 160 -47.31 14.37 7.76
CA MET A 160 -47.88 15.70 7.58
C MET A 160 -48.64 16.17 8.84
N ASN A 161 -48.38 17.43 9.25
CA ASN A 161 -49.00 18.08 10.42
C ASN A 161 -48.78 17.38 11.77
N LYS A 162 -47.71 16.58 11.90
CA LYS A 162 -47.30 15.94 13.15
C LYS A 162 -45.99 16.50 13.68
N LYS A 163 -45.84 16.59 15.00
CA LYS A 163 -44.57 16.95 15.65
C LYS A 163 -43.60 15.78 15.57
N LEU A 164 -42.31 16.07 15.40
CA LEU A 164 -41.24 15.03 15.33
C LEU A 164 -41.29 14.09 16.54
N ALA A 165 -41.57 14.61 17.73
CA ALA A 165 -41.72 13.78 18.94
C ALA A 165 -42.89 12.78 18.88
N GLU A 166 -43.99 13.11 18.19
CA GLU A 166 -45.12 12.19 17.99
C GLU A 166 -44.76 11.09 16.99
N ILE A 167 -44.05 11.45 15.90
CA ILE A 167 -43.56 10.49 14.91
C ILE A 167 -42.57 9.54 15.57
N ALA A 168 -41.63 10.06 16.37
CA ALA A 168 -40.66 9.26 17.10
C ALA A 168 -41.31 8.29 18.09
N LYS A 169 -42.37 8.70 18.81
CA LYS A 169 -43.14 7.80 19.66
C LYS A 169 -43.80 6.68 18.84
N ARG A 170 -44.37 7.02 17.69
CA ARG A 170 -44.99 6.03 16.79
C ARG A 170 -43.98 5.01 16.27
N LEU A 171 -42.73 5.46 15.94
CA LEU A 171 -41.63 4.56 15.54
C LEU A 171 -41.25 3.59 16.67
N VAL A 172 -41.24 4.05 17.92
CA VAL A 172 -41.04 3.17 19.10
C VAL A 172 -42.12 2.12 19.21
N GLU A 173 -43.43 2.53 19.10
CA GLU A 173 -44.56 1.61 19.14
C GLU A 173 -44.50 0.53 18.06
N LEU A 174 -44.06 0.93 16.85
CA LEU A 174 -43.89 0.03 15.71
C LEU A 174 -42.58 -0.78 15.78
N LYS A 175 -41.79 -0.66 16.85
CA LYS A 175 -40.53 -1.39 17.09
C LYS A 175 -39.49 -1.19 15.97
N TYR A 176 -39.28 0.05 15.55
CA TYR A 176 -38.18 0.37 14.67
C TYR A 176 -36.84 0.29 15.40
N PRO A 177 -35.76 -0.13 14.73
CA PRO A 177 -34.42 -0.18 15.34
C PRO A 177 -33.96 1.23 15.72
N ARG A 178 -33.44 1.37 16.95
CA ARG A 178 -32.86 2.61 17.45
C ARG A 178 -31.41 2.65 17.07
N ILE A 179 -31.02 3.55 16.17
CA ILE A 179 -29.65 3.66 15.65
C ILE A 179 -29.22 5.12 15.78
N ASN A 180 -28.27 5.38 16.68
CA ASN A 180 -27.67 6.70 16.79
C ASN A 180 -26.59 6.83 15.73
N THR A 181 -26.81 7.66 14.73
CA THR A 181 -25.85 7.95 13.64
C THR A 181 -24.92 9.12 13.98
N ASP A 182 -25.22 9.91 15.01
CA ASP A 182 -24.45 11.13 15.34
C ASP A 182 -23.10 10.84 16.02
N GLY A 183 -22.80 9.56 16.35
CA GLY A 183 -21.55 9.14 17.01
C GLY A 183 -20.49 8.50 16.11
N ASP A 184 -20.82 8.13 14.88
CA ASP A 184 -19.93 7.43 13.96
C ASP A 184 -19.63 8.28 12.71
N ALA A 185 -18.97 9.43 12.90
CA ALA A 185 -18.54 10.31 11.80
C ALA A 185 -17.39 9.73 10.93
N SER A 186 -17.09 8.43 11.04
CA SER A 186 -16.00 7.80 10.31
C SER A 186 -16.39 7.01 9.05
N ASP A 187 -17.71 6.85 8.76
CA ASP A 187 -18.15 6.10 7.58
C ASP A 187 -19.24 6.87 6.80
N ALA A 188 -18.88 8.04 6.26
CA ALA A 188 -19.66 8.66 5.19
C ALA A 188 -19.32 7.94 3.87
N SER A 189 -20.03 6.84 3.59
CA SER A 189 -20.11 6.30 2.24
C SER A 189 -20.86 7.30 1.36
N ASN A 190 -20.20 7.78 0.33
CA ASN A 190 -20.66 8.48 -0.87
C ASN A 190 -22.20 8.49 -1.09
N ASP A 191 -22.88 9.45 -0.53
CA ASP A 191 -24.15 9.91 -1.07
C ASP A 191 -23.94 11.38 -1.50
N SER A 192 -23.64 11.56 -2.77
CA SER A 192 -23.25 12.83 -3.39
C SER A 192 -24.42 13.78 -3.68
N ASP A 193 -25.54 13.63 -3.01
CA ASP A 193 -26.73 14.49 -3.14
C ASP A 193 -27.15 15.16 -1.82
N ALA A 194 -26.19 15.52 -0.95
CA ALA A 194 -26.46 16.34 0.22
C ALA A 194 -26.47 17.83 -0.20
N VAL A 195 -27.65 18.40 -0.31
CA VAL A 195 -27.84 19.87 -0.36
C VAL A 195 -27.36 20.45 0.96
N ASP A 196 -26.45 21.42 0.90
CA ASP A 196 -25.98 22.21 2.02
C ASP A 196 -27.16 22.81 2.81
N ALA A 197 -27.33 22.33 4.02
CA ALA A 197 -28.16 22.99 5.02
C ALA A 197 -27.22 23.45 6.14
N ASP A 198 -27.12 24.76 6.30
CA ASP A 198 -26.37 25.45 7.36
C ASP A 198 -26.65 24.80 8.73
N ASP A 199 -25.63 24.20 9.31
CA ASP A 199 -25.66 23.57 10.62
C ASP A 199 -25.01 24.54 11.64
N ASP A 200 -25.86 25.33 12.26
CA ASP A 200 -25.50 26.17 13.41
C ASP A 200 -25.38 25.26 14.65
N ALA A 201 -24.21 24.69 14.86
CA ALA A 201 -23.92 23.77 15.97
C ALA A 201 -23.69 24.56 17.26
N SER A 202 -24.73 24.68 18.08
CA SER A 202 -24.60 25.07 19.48
C SER A 202 -24.40 23.85 20.36
N ASP A 203 -23.26 23.78 21.04
CA ASP A 203 -22.98 22.92 22.20
C ASP A 203 -24.13 22.99 23.22
N ALA A 204 -24.79 21.88 23.48
CA ALA A 204 -25.75 21.79 24.57
C ALA A 204 -25.86 20.39 25.19
N ASP A 205 -25.27 20.29 26.34
CA ASP A 205 -25.81 19.80 27.61
C ASP A 205 -26.37 18.37 27.73
N ALA A 206 -25.76 17.65 28.68
CA ALA A 206 -26.01 16.25 29.06
C ALA A 206 -27.36 15.99 29.83
N SER A 207 -28.36 16.85 29.68
CA SER A 207 -29.67 16.70 30.36
C SER A 207 -30.89 16.63 29.42
N ALA A 208 -30.73 15.99 28.25
CA ALA A 208 -31.82 15.88 27.27
C ALA A 208 -32.99 15.05 27.81
N ALA A 209 -34.19 15.61 27.72
CA ALA A 209 -35.46 14.94 28.09
C ALA A 209 -35.63 13.64 27.26
N PRO A 210 -36.38 12.61 27.78
CA PRO A 210 -36.56 11.33 27.09
C PRO A 210 -37.11 11.45 25.66
N ALA A 211 -37.79 12.54 25.34
CA ALA A 211 -38.31 12.82 24.01
C ALA A 211 -37.22 13.17 23.00
N ASP A 212 -36.18 13.91 23.41
CA ASP A 212 -35.08 14.32 22.53
C ASP A 212 -34.15 13.16 22.21
N LYS A 213 -33.96 12.24 23.17
CA LYS A 213 -33.20 11.02 22.94
C LYS A 213 -33.85 10.11 21.89
N ASN A 214 -35.15 9.96 21.92
CA ASN A 214 -35.89 9.19 20.93
C ASN A 214 -35.83 9.82 19.54
N ILE A 215 -35.75 11.14 19.42
CA ILE A 215 -35.59 11.83 18.13
C ILE A 215 -34.19 11.54 17.55
N LYS A 216 -33.15 11.62 18.38
CA LYS A 216 -31.76 11.31 17.95
C LYS A 216 -31.61 9.86 17.47
N ASP A 217 -32.23 8.91 18.15
CA ASP A 217 -32.20 7.48 17.80
C ASP A 217 -32.85 7.14 16.44
N PHE A 218 -33.71 8.00 15.92
CA PHE A 218 -34.40 7.82 14.64
C PHE A 218 -34.07 8.87 13.60
N ASN A 219 -32.99 9.65 13.77
CA ASN A 219 -32.55 10.67 12.82
C ASN A 219 -32.35 10.10 11.41
N TYR A 220 -31.88 8.87 11.27
CA TYR A 220 -31.70 8.18 10.01
C TYR A 220 -32.99 7.95 9.19
N LEU A 221 -34.19 8.05 9.84
CA LEU A 221 -35.49 8.02 9.20
C LEU A 221 -36.10 9.41 9.10
N LEU A 222 -36.00 10.21 10.17
CA LEU A 222 -36.65 11.50 10.29
C LEU A 222 -36.03 12.59 9.40
N LYS A 223 -34.73 12.49 9.13
CA LYS A 223 -33.99 13.39 8.20
C LYS A 223 -34.14 13.01 6.72
N MET A 224 -34.91 11.96 6.38
CA MET A 224 -35.11 11.57 4.98
C MET A 224 -35.93 12.63 4.22
N PRO A 225 -35.45 13.15 3.08
CA PRO A 225 -36.17 14.07 2.22
C PRO A 225 -37.47 13.43 1.70
N ILE A 226 -38.52 14.23 1.54
CA ILE A 226 -39.80 13.75 1.01
C ILE A 226 -39.66 13.11 -0.38
N SER A 227 -38.69 13.61 -1.20
CA SER A 227 -38.35 13.04 -2.50
C SER A 227 -37.89 11.57 -2.45
N GLN A 228 -37.35 11.13 -1.32
CA GLN A 228 -36.97 9.73 -1.09
C GLN A 228 -38.12 8.83 -0.59
N LEU A 229 -39.27 9.38 -0.24
CA LEU A 229 -40.44 8.63 0.19
C LEU A 229 -41.30 8.18 -1.01
N THR A 230 -40.66 7.74 -2.10
CA THR A 230 -41.33 7.33 -3.33
C THR A 230 -41.22 5.82 -3.55
N TYR A 231 -42.16 5.29 -4.33
CA TYR A 231 -42.12 3.87 -4.70
C TYR A 231 -40.90 3.47 -5.49
N ASP A 232 -40.39 4.37 -6.35
CA ASP A 232 -39.20 4.14 -7.15
C ASP A 232 -37.93 4.00 -6.25
N ARG A 233 -37.82 4.85 -5.22
CA ARG A 233 -36.69 4.74 -4.26
C ARG A 233 -36.77 3.44 -3.46
N LYS A 234 -38.00 2.97 -3.12
CA LYS A 234 -38.19 1.65 -2.48
C LYS A 234 -37.57 0.53 -3.32
N ILE A 235 -37.82 0.50 -4.63
CA ILE A 235 -37.28 -0.55 -5.53
C ILE A 235 -35.74 -0.53 -5.53
N ILE A 236 -35.14 0.67 -5.58
CA ILE A 236 -33.69 0.82 -5.55
C ILE A 236 -33.13 0.28 -4.21
N LEU A 237 -33.72 0.67 -3.09
CA LEU A 237 -33.29 0.22 -1.77
C LEU A 237 -33.47 -1.30 -1.59
N GLU A 238 -34.54 -1.90 -2.14
CA GLU A 238 -34.74 -3.36 -2.11
C GLU A 238 -33.60 -4.09 -2.83
N LYS A 239 -33.13 -3.56 -3.96
CA LYS A 239 -31.96 -4.10 -4.69
C LYS A 239 -30.68 -3.98 -3.86
N GLU A 240 -30.43 -2.81 -3.27
CA GLU A 240 -29.27 -2.56 -2.40
C GLU A 240 -29.26 -3.53 -1.18
N VAL A 241 -30.39 -3.73 -0.54
CA VAL A 241 -30.54 -4.69 0.58
C VAL A 241 -30.31 -6.13 0.11
N GLY A 242 -30.74 -6.49 -1.10
CA GLY A 242 -30.47 -7.81 -1.69
C GLY A 242 -28.98 -8.05 -1.91
N GLU A 243 -28.27 -7.04 -2.43
CA GLU A 243 -26.83 -7.09 -2.64
C GLU A 243 -26.08 -7.18 -1.29
N LEU A 244 -26.45 -6.35 -0.30
CA LEU A 244 -25.86 -6.40 1.05
C LEU A 244 -26.10 -7.75 1.73
N SER A 245 -27.31 -8.30 1.64
CA SER A 245 -27.63 -9.62 2.20
C SER A 245 -26.76 -10.71 1.60
N THR A 246 -26.51 -10.64 0.28
CA THR A 246 -25.64 -11.58 -0.44
C THR A 246 -24.18 -11.42 0.01
N ASN A 247 -23.70 -10.18 0.09
CA ASN A 247 -22.34 -9.87 0.54
C ASN A 247 -22.12 -10.34 1.99
N LEU A 248 -23.09 -10.11 2.87
CA LEU A 248 -23.02 -10.54 4.26
C LEU A 248 -22.98 -12.07 4.39
N LYS A 249 -23.80 -12.79 3.63
CA LYS A 249 -23.77 -14.25 3.57
C LYS A 249 -22.42 -14.76 3.05
N ASN A 250 -21.93 -14.15 1.97
CA ASN A 250 -20.64 -14.52 1.38
C ASN A 250 -19.49 -14.28 2.37
N LEU A 251 -19.46 -13.13 3.06
CA LEU A 251 -18.43 -12.81 4.03
C LEU A 251 -18.47 -13.74 5.24
N ARG A 252 -19.66 -14.08 5.75
CA ARG A 252 -19.82 -15.03 6.87
C ARG A 252 -19.30 -16.41 6.52
N ASN A 253 -19.56 -16.89 5.29
CA ASN A 253 -19.18 -18.22 4.85
C ASN A 253 -17.71 -18.35 4.42
N LYS A 254 -17.04 -17.23 4.04
CA LYS A 254 -15.62 -17.26 3.67
C LYS A 254 -14.76 -17.60 4.90
N ARG A 255 -13.79 -18.48 4.72
CA ARG A 255 -12.77 -18.75 5.73
C ARG A 255 -11.81 -17.56 5.84
N ILE A 256 -11.17 -17.42 6.99
CA ILE A 256 -10.21 -16.34 7.24
C ILE A 256 -8.99 -16.49 6.33
N GLU A 257 -8.54 -17.72 6.16
CA GLU A 257 -7.42 -18.05 5.28
C GLU A 257 -7.71 -17.67 3.83
N ASP A 258 -8.95 -17.90 3.35
CA ASP A 258 -9.35 -17.56 1.98
C ASP A 258 -9.38 -16.05 1.75
N LEU A 259 -9.75 -15.26 2.77
CA LEU A 259 -9.66 -13.79 2.72
C LEU A 259 -8.21 -13.33 2.60
N TRP A 260 -7.33 -13.91 3.40
CA TRP A 260 -5.91 -13.58 3.34
C TRP A 260 -5.26 -14.02 2.02
N MET A 261 -5.57 -15.23 1.56
CA MET A 261 -5.07 -15.72 0.26
C MET A 261 -5.53 -14.85 -0.91
N ALA A 262 -6.76 -14.36 -0.89
CA ALA A 262 -7.24 -13.44 -1.92
C ALA A 262 -6.44 -12.11 -1.93
N ASP A 263 -6.18 -11.53 -0.76
CA ASP A 263 -5.36 -10.33 -0.63
C ASP A 263 -3.90 -10.58 -1.06
N LEU A 264 -3.33 -11.77 -0.76
CA LEU A 264 -1.98 -12.16 -1.18
C LEU A 264 -1.89 -12.37 -2.70
N THR A 265 -2.89 -12.98 -3.33
CA THR A 265 -2.94 -13.14 -4.80
C THR A 265 -2.99 -11.77 -5.49
N ALA A 266 -3.84 -10.87 -5.00
CA ALA A 266 -3.92 -9.51 -5.53
C ALA A 266 -2.60 -8.74 -5.36
N LEU A 267 -1.90 -8.94 -4.24
CA LEU A 267 -0.57 -8.37 -4.00
C LEU A 267 0.47 -8.94 -4.97
N GLU A 268 0.45 -10.26 -5.21
CA GLU A 268 1.38 -10.92 -6.13
C GLU A 268 1.21 -10.42 -7.57
N ASP A 269 -0.04 -10.28 -8.03
CA ASP A 269 -0.35 -9.75 -9.35
C ASP A 269 0.15 -8.30 -9.50
N ALA A 270 -0.17 -7.44 -8.54
CA ALA A 270 0.29 -6.04 -8.53
C ALA A 270 1.82 -5.92 -8.42
N TRP A 271 2.46 -6.80 -7.65
CA TRP A 271 3.92 -6.85 -7.54
C TRP A 271 4.57 -7.25 -8.87
N ASN A 272 4.03 -8.26 -9.53
CA ASN A 272 4.55 -8.72 -10.83
C ASN A 272 4.43 -7.61 -11.89
N GLU A 273 3.29 -6.93 -11.95
CA GLU A 273 3.09 -5.78 -12.85
C GLU A 273 4.09 -4.65 -12.56
N HIS A 274 4.25 -4.26 -11.29
CA HIS A 274 5.20 -3.24 -10.88
C HIS A 274 6.64 -3.63 -11.21
N ARG A 275 7.04 -4.87 -10.92
CA ARG A 275 8.38 -5.39 -11.22
C ARG A 275 8.67 -5.34 -12.72
N ASP A 276 7.73 -5.79 -13.55
CA ASP A 276 7.89 -5.84 -14.99
C ASP A 276 7.94 -4.42 -15.59
N ALA A 277 7.15 -3.49 -15.06
CA ALA A 277 7.22 -2.07 -15.43
C ALA A 277 8.59 -1.45 -15.05
N THR A 278 9.08 -1.75 -13.85
CA THR A 278 10.38 -1.27 -13.36
C THR A 278 11.53 -1.83 -14.20
N LEU A 279 11.50 -3.12 -14.51
CA LEU A 279 12.54 -3.74 -15.37
C LEU A 279 12.54 -3.14 -16.78
N LYS A 280 11.38 -2.90 -17.38
CA LYS A 280 11.28 -2.21 -18.67
C LYS A 280 11.85 -0.79 -18.62
N ASP A 281 11.61 -0.08 -17.53
CA ASP A 281 12.15 1.28 -17.34
C ASP A 281 13.69 1.28 -17.22
N TYR A 282 14.27 0.33 -16.49
CA TYR A 282 15.73 0.12 -16.44
C TYR A 282 16.31 -0.26 -17.80
N ASP A 283 15.65 -1.13 -18.56
CA ASP A 283 16.10 -1.55 -19.88
C ASP A 283 16.03 -0.39 -20.89
N ASN A 284 15.00 0.46 -20.81
CA ASN A 284 14.90 1.64 -21.66
C ASN A 284 15.98 2.67 -21.35
N ASP A 285 16.27 2.90 -20.08
CA ASP A 285 17.35 3.77 -19.65
C ASP A 285 18.71 3.24 -20.13
N ARG A 286 18.95 1.94 -20.01
CA ARG A 286 20.17 1.27 -20.48
C ARG A 286 20.37 1.40 -22.00
N LYS A 287 19.28 1.32 -22.80
CA LYS A 287 19.33 1.52 -24.27
C LYS A 287 19.64 2.97 -24.65
N GLY A 288 19.29 3.93 -23.80
CA GLY A 288 19.64 5.35 -23.97
C GLY A 288 21.12 5.66 -23.77
N ILE A 289 21.87 4.77 -23.12
CA ILE A 289 23.32 4.91 -22.93
C ILE A 289 24.00 4.58 -24.28
N VAL A 290 24.40 5.62 -25.01
CA VAL A 290 25.06 5.49 -26.32
C VAL A 290 26.42 4.82 -26.13
N GLU A 291 26.67 3.68 -26.79
CA GLU A 291 28.02 3.13 -26.86
C GLU A 291 28.96 4.14 -27.55
N PRO A 292 30.14 4.43 -26.97
CA PRO A 292 31.09 5.33 -27.60
C PRO A 292 31.46 4.77 -28.98
N LYS A 293 31.23 5.54 -30.04
CA LYS A 293 31.69 5.19 -31.38
C LYS A 293 33.20 5.02 -31.32
N ALA A 294 33.68 3.82 -31.58
CA ALA A 294 35.12 3.54 -31.68
C ALA A 294 35.74 4.54 -32.65
N THR A 295 36.50 5.50 -32.15
CA THR A 295 37.25 6.45 -32.96
C THR A 295 38.30 5.66 -33.73
N LYS A 296 38.04 5.39 -35.01
CA LYS A 296 39.03 4.88 -35.94
C LYS A 296 40.22 5.85 -35.96
N LYS A 297 41.33 5.47 -35.31
CA LYS A 297 42.61 6.16 -35.47
C LYS A 297 42.89 6.22 -36.98
N LYS A 298 42.80 7.40 -37.60
CA LYS A 298 43.37 7.64 -38.93
C LYS A 298 44.87 7.42 -38.80
N ALA A 299 45.35 6.34 -39.38
CA ALA A 299 46.76 6.17 -39.58
C ALA A 299 47.27 7.35 -40.42
N LYS A 300 48.12 8.20 -39.83
CA LYS A 300 48.92 9.15 -40.59
C LYS A 300 49.95 8.36 -41.35
N LYS A 301 49.88 8.45 -42.69
CA LYS A 301 50.96 8.09 -43.58
C LYS A 301 52.14 9.03 -43.39
#